data_b0b9cf8727e3d1c97d7f279e26e6ffc9
#
_entry.id   b0b9cf8727e3d1c97d7f279e26e6ffc9
#
_cell.length_a   1.000
_cell.length_b   1.000
_cell.length_c   1.000
_cell.angle_alpha   90.00
_cell.angle_beta   90.00
_cell.angle_gamma   90.00
#
_symmetry.space_group_name_H-M   'P 1'
#
loop_
_entity.id
_entity.type
_entity.pdbx_description
1 polymer ?
#
loop_
_entity_poly.entity_id
_entity_poly.type
_entity_poly.pdbx_seq_one_letter_code
_entity_poly.pdbx_strand_id
1 'polypeptide(L)'
;MKNSGAELWGIDESVGYTTGFTFIRQLAIHLRTSITNNSNESYKTVYNWQYVHSLDFWSRVLSAHCKEADSALRPLIYPLVQVTMGALRLIPTATYFPLRFQLTRSLLRLSMATSTYIPLAAPLYEVLNSAEMRKAPKSSTLKPLDFDTIIRVPKSYLKTRTYQDGIGEQVQELLSEFFGLWSKNIAFPELALPVVVMLKRWLKDVNSRTPGAGNKNQKVNGLIALLVQKIGANVKFIEDKRSKVDFAPNNRKGVTSFLDDLEWEKTPIGAFLVGQRKVREEKAKVMEAARKEEEERKEKEKKESKDSKAIVADDDEEDSASEDEAEDEDEDEDEEMAMDGEDDDESDGDEVMEFE
;
A
#
# COMPACT_ATOMS: atom_id res chain seq x y z
N MET A 1 -22.02 0.40 0.49
CA MET A 1 -22.09 1.05 1.80
C MET A 1 -21.08 2.19 1.99
N LYS A 2 -19.73 2.01 1.88
CA LYS A 2 -18.77 3.11 2.12
C LYS A 2 -18.99 4.35 1.23
N ASN A 3 -19.26 4.17 -0.05
CA ASN A 3 -19.47 5.30 -0.98
C ASN A 3 -20.77 6.05 -0.68
N SER A 4 -21.88 5.31 -0.49
CA SER A 4 -23.18 5.92 -0.13
C SER A 4 -23.11 6.66 1.22
N GLY A 5 -22.38 6.06 2.20
CA GLY A 5 -22.11 6.74 3.46
C GLY A 5 -21.30 8.02 3.29
N ALA A 6 -20.31 8.04 2.37
CA ALA A 6 -19.50 9.22 2.11
C ALA A 6 -20.31 10.39 1.49
N GLU A 7 -21.29 10.08 0.63
CA GLU A 7 -22.16 11.09 -0.02
C GLU A 7 -23.03 11.84 1.01
N LEU A 8 -23.48 11.17 2.07
CA LEU A 8 -24.31 11.80 3.12
C LEU A 8 -23.63 12.97 3.82
N TRP A 9 -22.30 12.97 3.91
CA TRP A 9 -21.52 14.02 4.58
C TRP A 9 -21.45 15.34 3.81
N GLY A 10 -21.86 15.35 2.56
CA GLY A 10 -21.96 16.56 1.73
C GLY A 10 -23.31 17.27 1.82
N ILE A 11 -24.32 16.69 2.51
CA ILE A 11 -25.65 17.30 2.64
C ILE A 11 -25.59 18.60 3.45
N ASP A 12 -24.82 18.58 4.55
CA ASP A 12 -24.51 19.76 5.37
C ASP A 12 -23.02 19.77 5.67
N GLU A 13 -22.29 20.61 4.93
CA GLU A 13 -20.83 20.70 5.07
C GLU A 13 -20.40 21.24 6.44
N SER A 14 -21.20 22.03 7.14
CA SER A 14 -20.87 22.57 8.46
C SER A 14 -20.92 21.49 9.52
N VAL A 15 -21.95 20.67 9.52
CA VAL A 15 -22.07 19.49 10.38
C VAL A 15 -21.00 18.47 10.00
N GLY A 16 -20.80 18.26 8.70
CA GLY A 16 -19.75 17.39 8.15
C GLY A 16 -18.36 17.77 8.63
N TYR A 17 -18.02 19.06 8.62
CA TYR A 17 -16.73 19.56 9.12
C TYR A 17 -16.54 19.30 10.61
N THR A 18 -17.52 19.69 11.43
CA THR A 18 -17.43 19.56 12.89
C THR A 18 -17.26 18.10 13.32
N THR A 19 -18.07 17.23 12.72
CA THR A 19 -18.04 15.81 13.00
C THR A 19 -16.76 15.18 12.46
N GLY A 20 -16.39 15.47 11.21
CA GLY A 20 -15.15 14.98 10.57
C GLY A 20 -13.90 15.39 11.35
N PHE A 21 -13.83 16.65 11.82
CA PHE A 21 -12.75 17.12 12.67
C PHE A 21 -12.66 16.29 13.97
N THR A 22 -13.79 16.00 14.61
CA THR A 22 -13.83 15.23 15.85
C THR A 22 -13.29 13.81 15.64
N PHE A 23 -13.74 13.13 14.59
CA PHE A 23 -13.28 11.77 14.28
C PHE A 23 -11.79 11.73 13.88
N ILE A 24 -11.34 12.64 13.02
CA ILE A 24 -9.93 12.70 12.62
C ILE A 24 -9.05 13.02 13.83
N ARG A 25 -9.50 13.90 14.73
CA ARG A 25 -8.81 14.19 15.99
C ARG A 25 -8.72 12.96 16.87
N GLN A 26 -9.77 12.15 16.97
CA GLN A 26 -9.75 10.91 17.75
C GLN A 26 -8.73 9.90 17.18
N LEU A 27 -8.70 9.74 15.84
CA LEU A 27 -7.68 8.92 15.18
C LEU A 27 -6.25 9.45 15.46
N ALA A 28 -6.06 10.76 15.48
CA ALA A 28 -4.78 11.37 15.83
C ALA A 28 -4.38 11.11 17.30
N ILE A 29 -5.34 11.09 18.22
CA ILE A 29 -5.09 10.77 19.64
C ILE A 29 -4.65 9.31 19.77
N HIS A 30 -5.32 8.35 19.13
CA HIS A 30 -4.91 6.95 19.14
C HIS A 30 -3.51 6.77 18.58
N LEU A 31 -3.19 7.41 17.45
CA LEU A 31 -1.85 7.37 16.86
C LEU A 31 -0.80 7.94 17.82
N ARG A 32 -1.07 9.10 18.42
CA ARG A 32 -0.16 9.73 19.38
C ARG A 32 0.09 8.83 20.60
N THR A 33 -0.96 8.23 21.13
CA THR A 33 -0.86 7.29 22.25
C THR A 33 0.04 6.10 21.88
N SER A 34 -0.12 5.56 20.67
CA SER A 34 0.71 4.45 20.17
C SER A 34 2.18 4.85 19.96
N ILE A 35 2.46 6.08 19.58
CA ILE A 35 3.83 6.60 19.45
C ILE A 35 4.47 6.78 20.84
N THR A 36 3.69 7.24 21.83
CA THR A 36 4.20 7.53 23.17
C THR A 36 4.38 6.24 23.99
N ASN A 37 3.44 5.29 23.86
CA ASN A 37 3.46 4.02 24.57
C ASN A 37 3.90 2.92 23.61
N ASN A 38 5.19 2.62 23.56
CA ASN A 38 5.78 1.57 22.69
C ASN A 38 5.42 0.15 23.17
N SER A 39 4.12 -0.18 23.28
CA SER A 39 3.64 -1.50 23.64
C SER A 39 2.92 -2.18 22.47
N ASN A 40 2.94 -3.50 22.42
CA ASN A 40 2.24 -4.26 21.40
C ASN A 40 0.74 -4.00 21.39
N GLU A 41 0.13 -3.83 22.56
CA GLU A 41 -1.30 -3.49 22.68
C GLU A 41 -1.61 -2.11 22.10
N SER A 42 -0.73 -1.14 22.35
CA SER A 42 -0.88 0.20 21.82
C SER A 42 -0.81 0.21 20.29
N TYR A 43 0.07 -0.59 19.69
CA TYR A 43 0.13 -0.74 18.23
C TYR A 43 -1.10 -1.42 17.64
N LYS A 44 -1.70 -2.40 18.32
CA LYS A 44 -2.95 -3.06 17.89
C LYS A 44 -4.12 -2.07 17.78
N THR A 45 -4.10 -0.95 18.50
CA THR A 45 -5.16 0.10 18.40
C THR A 45 -5.11 0.87 17.08
N VAL A 46 -3.94 0.94 16.43
CA VAL A 46 -3.75 1.62 15.14
C VAL A 46 -3.68 0.61 14.00
N TYR A 47 -3.04 -0.54 14.20
CA TYR A 47 -2.84 -1.56 13.19
C TYR A 47 -3.93 -2.61 13.20
N ASN A 48 -5.17 -2.15 12.98
CA ASN A 48 -6.37 -2.97 12.82
C ASN A 48 -7.23 -2.45 11.66
N TRP A 49 -8.15 -3.28 11.18
CA TRP A 49 -9.03 -2.93 10.07
C TRP A 49 -9.96 -1.76 10.37
N GLN A 50 -10.41 -1.61 11.61
CA GLN A 50 -11.30 -0.51 12.00
C GLN A 50 -10.60 0.84 11.79
N TYR A 51 -9.36 0.98 12.25
CA TYR A 51 -8.57 2.20 12.09
C TYR A 51 -8.26 2.49 10.61
N VAL A 52 -7.81 1.48 9.86
CA VAL A 52 -7.52 1.60 8.42
C VAL A 52 -8.77 1.99 7.65
N HIS A 53 -9.91 1.35 7.94
CA HIS A 53 -11.18 1.66 7.29
C HIS A 53 -11.72 3.04 7.66
N SER A 54 -11.47 3.53 8.87
CA SER A 54 -11.83 4.89 9.28
C SER A 54 -11.05 5.94 8.50
N LEU A 55 -9.73 5.74 8.31
CA LEU A 55 -8.91 6.61 7.46
C LEU A 55 -9.35 6.56 5.99
N ASP A 56 -9.63 5.36 5.45
CA ASP A 56 -10.14 5.19 4.08
C ASP A 56 -11.48 5.86 3.90
N PHE A 57 -12.37 5.74 4.88
CA PHE A 57 -13.70 6.38 4.84
C PHE A 57 -13.60 7.90 4.78
N TRP A 58 -12.84 8.53 5.66
CA TRP A 58 -12.65 9.98 5.64
C TRP A 58 -11.93 10.45 4.38
N SER A 59 -10.99 9.66 3.87
CA SER A 59 -10.38 9.92 2.55
C SER A 59 -11.46 9.94 1.44
N ARG A 60 -12.45 9.04 1.46
CA ARG A 60 -13.56 9.01 0.49
C ARG A 60 -14.48 10.21 0.64
N VAL A 61 -14.85 10.57 1.88
CA VAL A 61 -15.66 11.77 2.16
C VAL A 61 -15.00 13.01 1.55
N LEU A 62 -13.72 13.23 1.88
CA LEU A 62 -13.01 14.41 1.36
C LEU A 62 -12.78 14.33 -0.15
N SER A 63 -12.58 13.15 -0.72
CA SER A 63 -12.47 12.96 -2.18
C SER A 63 -13.78 13.29 -2.92
N ALA A 64 -14.93 13.02 -2.30
CA ALA A 64 -16.24 13.30 -2.89
C ALA A 64 -16.56 14.81 -2.86
N HIS A 65 -16.27 15.49 -1.75
CA HIS A 65 -16.78 16.84 -1.46
C HIS A 65 -15.74 17.96 -1.54
N CYS A 66 -14.43 17.66 -1.65
CA CYS A 66 -13.37 18.68 -1.71
C CYS A 66 -12.77 18.87 -3.11
N LYS A 67 -13.54 18.60 -4.16
CA LYS A 67 -13.08 18.85 -5.54
C LYS A 67 -12.89 20.34 -5.81
N GLU A 68 -13.79 21.15 -5.29
CA GLU A 68 -13.74 22.61 -5.39
C GLU A 68 -12.87 23.21 -4.29
N ALA A 69 -12.27 24.38 -4.58
CA ALA A 69 -11.31 25.00 -3.68
C ALA A 69 -11.96 25.60 -2.41
N ASP A 70 -13.23 25.93 -2.47
CA ASP A 70 -14.04 26.64 -1.46
C ASP A 70 -14.91 25.71 -0.60
N SER A 71 -14.81 24.39 -0.75
CA SER A 71 -15.51 23.46 0.14
C SER A 71 -15.11 23.65 1.60
N ALA A 72 -16.11 23.73 2.49
CA ALA A 72 -15.90 23.86 3.93
C ALA A 72 -15.17 22.67 4.57
N LEU A 73 -15.18 21.50 3.91
CA LEU A 73 -14.46 20.29 4.36
C LEU A 73 -12.97 20.29 4.00
N ARG A 74 -12.53 21.16 3.09
CA ARG A 74 -11.15 21.17 2.59
C ARG A 74 -10.07 21.32 3.68
N PRO A 75 -10.25 22.11 4.75
CA PRO A 75 -9.26 22.18 5.84
C PRO A 75 -8.97 20.84 6.55
N LEU A 76 -9.88 19.84 6.43
CA LEU A 76 -9.69 18.51 7.00
C LEU A 76 -8.70 17.64 6.20
N ILE A 77 -8.35 18.03 4.96
CA ILE A 77 -7.39 17.28 4.14
C ILE A 77 -6.03 17.19 4.85
N TYR A 78 -5.51 18.32 5.33
CA TYR A 78 -4.20 18.35 5.96
C TYR A 78 -4.10 17.45 7.21
N PRO A 79 -4.97 17.57 8.22
CA PRO A 79 -4.91 16.69 9.40
C PRO A 79 -5.11 15.22 9.04
N LEU A 80 -6.01 14.87 8.11
CA LEU A 80 -6.18 13.50 7.67
C LEU A 80 -4.91 12.94 7.02
N VAL A 81 -4.27 13.70 6.14
CA VAL A 81 -2.99 13.31 5.51
C VAL A 81 -1.90 13.10 6.57
N GLN A 82 -1.79 13.99 7.56
CA GLN A 82 -0.78 13.87 8.62
C GLN A 82 -1.00 12.61 9.46
N VAL A 83 -2.23 12.33 9.87
CA VAL A 83 -2.57 11.11 10.65
C VAL A 83 -2.28 9.85 9.82
N THR A 84 -2.69 9.84 8.56
CA THR A 84 -2.47 8.68 7.69
C THR A 84 -0.98 8.45 7.43
N MET A 85 -0.22 9.51 7.16
CA MET A 85 1.24 9.42 6.98
C MET A 85 1.96 9.01 8.26
N GLY A 86 1.46 9.41 9.42
CA GLY A 86 1.97 8.96 10.72
C GLY A 86 1.71 7.47 10.94
N ALA A 87 0.51 6.99 10.63
CA ALA A 87 0.16 5.57 10.72
C ALA A 87 1.02 4.69 9.77
N LEU A 88 1.32 5.19 8.56
CA LEU A 88 2.22 4.53 7.61
C LEU A 88 3.62 4.26 8.19
N ARG A 89 4.11 5.13 9.08
CA ARG A 89 5.47 5.12 9.61
C ARG A 89 5.57 4.58 11.03
N LEU A 90 4.46 4.25 11.67
CA LEU A 90 4.44 3.82 13.06
C LEU A 90 5.28 2.54 13.27
N ILE A 91 5.08 1.52 12.43
CA ILE A 91 5.89 0.30 12.43
C ILE A 91 6.39 0.03 11.00
N PRO A 92 7.62 0.42 10.65
CA PRO A 92 8.15 0.30 9.30
C PRO A 92 8.66 -1.11 8.98
N THR A 93 8.02 -2.16 9.49
CA THR A 93 8.43 -3.56 9.28
C THR A 93 7.76 -4.17 8.04
N ALA A 94 8.45 -5.13 7.43
CA ALA A 94 7.99 -5.84 6.24
C ALA A 94 6.65 -6.56 6.44
N THR A 95 6.35 -6.98 7.66
CA THR A 95 5.09 -7.60 8.04
C THR A 95 3.87 -6.72 7.73
N TYR A 96 3.99 -5.39 7.86
CA TYR A 96 2.90 -4.44 7.71
C TYR A 96 2.94 -3.65 6.38
N PHE A 97 3.69 -4.08 5.39
CA PHE A 97 3.66 -3.46 4.07
C PHE A 97 2.27 -3.49 3.40
N PRO A 98 1.43 -4.54 3.55
CA PRO A 98 0.06 -4.49 3.02
C PRO A 98 -0.75 -3.32 3.58
N LEU A 99 -0.72 -3.09 4.90
CA LEU A 99 -1.36 -1.93 5.53
C LEU A 99 -0.86 -0.62 4.92
N ARG A 100 0.46 -0.48 4.71
CA ARG A 100 1.08 0.69 4.09
C ARG A 100 0.52 0.93 2.68
N PHE A 101 0.31 -0.13 1.89
CA PHE A 101 -0.29 -0.01 0.55
C PHE A 101 -1.75 0.41 0.60
N GLN A 102 -2.56 -0.13 1.53
CA GLN A 102 -3.96 0.27 1.71
C GLN A 102 -4.08 1.77 2.01
N LEU A 103 -3.29 2.27 2.96
CA LEU A 103 -3.27 3.69 3.31
C LEU A 103 -2.74 4.56 2.16
N THR A 104 -1.73 4.10 1.43
CA THR A 104 -1.21 4.81 0.25
C THR A 104 -2.27 4.93 -0.84
N ARG A 105 -3.05 3.88 -1.11
CA ARG A 105 -4.19 3.94 -2.07
C ARG A 105 -5.24 4.95 -1.65
N SER A 106 -5.55 5.03 -0.35
CA SER A 106 -6.49 6.04 0.18
C SER A 106 -5.99 7.46 -0.05
N LEU A 107 -4.70 7.72 0.19
CA LEU A 107 -4.07 9.02 -0.04
C LEU A 107 -3.93 9.36 -1.53
N LEU A 108 -3.65 8.38 -2.40
CA LEU A 108 -3.62 8.57 -3.86
C LEU A 108 -4.99 9.01 -4.38
N ARG A 109 -6.07 8.36 -3.93
CA ARG A 109 -7.45 8.74 -4.27
C ARG A 109 -7.74 10.18 -3.85
N LEU A 110 -7.38 10.54 -2.62
CA LEU A 110 -7.56 11.89 -2.10
C LEU A 110 -6.77 12.91 -2.92
N SER A 111 -5.50 12.63 -3.20
CA SER A 111 -4.63 13.48 -4.03
C SER A 111 -5.22 13.70 -5.44
N MET A 112 -5.72 12.63 -6.05
CA MET A 112 -6.35 12.68 -7.38
C MET A 112 -7.62 13.52 -7.39
N ALA A 113 -8.50 13.37 -6.39
CA ALA A 113 -9.77 14.06 -6.33
C ALA A 113 -9.63 15.56 -6.00
N THR A 114 -8.65 15.91 -5.16
CA THR A 114 -8.49 17.28 -4.63
C THR A 114 -7.34 18.06 -5.28
N SER A 115 -6.59 17.44 -6.20
CA SER A 115 -5.36 17.99 -6.78
C SER A 115 -4.33 18.45 -5.73
N THR A 116 -4.39 17.88 -4.53
CA THR A 116 -3.46 18.19 -3.44
C THR A 116 -2.24 17.28 -3.53
N TYR A 117 -1.04 17.87 -3.57
CA TYR A 117 0.20 17.10 -3.58
C TYR A 117 0.45 16.42 -2.23
N ILE A 118 0.61 15.09 -2.26
CA ILE A 118 0.97 14.27 -1.11
C ILE A 118 2.24 13.47 -1.45
N PRO A 119 3.33 13.54 -0.65
CA PRO A 119 4.63 12.96 -0.99
C PRO A 119 4.67 11.43 -0.77
N LEU A 120 3.97 10.66 -1.61
CA LEU A 120 3.81 9.21 -1.46
C LEU A 120 4.99 8.38 -2.01
N ALA A 121 5.87 8.99 -2.79
CA ALA A 121 7.02 8.28 -3.35
C ALA A 121 8.01 7.82 -2.27
N ALA A 122 8.22 8.62 -1.21
CA ALA A 122 9.17 8.30 -0.15
C ALA A 122 8.80 7.04 0.64
N PRO A 123 7.57 6.89 1.19
CA PRO A 123 7.16 5.66 1.86
C PRO A 123 7.21 4.41 0.97
N LEU A 124 6.94 4.54 -0.33
CA LEU A 124 7.03 3.44 -1.27
C LEU A 124 8.50 3.04 -1.57
N TYR A 125 9.40 4.02 -1.64
CA TYR A 125 10.82 3.76 -1.76
C TYR A 125 11.41 3.08 -0.51
N GLU A 126 10.97 3.46 0.69
CA GLU A 126 11.35 2.79 1.94
C GLU A 126 11.05 1.29 1.91
N VAL A 127 9.91 0.88 1.33
CA VAL A 127 9.55 -0.54 1.14
C VAL A 127 10.58 -1.25 0.26
N LEU A 128 10.97 -0.66 -0.89
CA LEU A 128 12.00 -1.24 -1.76
C LEU A 128 13.37 -1.33 -1.08
N ASN A 129 13.66 -0.39 -0.19
CA ASN A 129 14.94 -0.34 0.51
C ASN A 129 15.03 -1.27 1.71
N SER A 130 13.94 -1.99 2.06
CA SER A 130 13.92 -2.95 3.15
C SER A 130 14.89 -4.13 2.91
N ALA A 131 15.30 -4.78 3.99
CA ALA A 131 16.21 -5.92 3.93
C ALA A 131 15.61 -7.08 3.12
N GLU A 132 14.30 -7.29 3.23
CA GLU A 132 13.56 -8.35 2.53
C GLU A 132 13.57 -8.14 1.01
N MET A 133 13.54 -6.88 0.55
CA MET A 133 13.55 -6.55 -0.88
C MET A 133 14.96 -6.49 -1.48
N ARG A 134 15.99 -6.31 -0.66
CA ARG A 134 17.39 -6.21 -1.10
C ARG A 134 18.12 -7.54 -1.10
N LYS A 135 17.73 -8.49 -0.24
CA LYS A 135 18.35 -9.83 -0.13
C LYS A 135 17.75 -10.81 -1.13
N ALA A 136 18.51 -11.83 -1.52
CA ALA A 136 18.03 -12.89 -2.39
C ALA A 136 16.89 -13.67 -1.70
N PRO A 137 15.74 -13.87 -2.36
CA PRO A 137 14.62 -14.57 -1.77
C PRO A 137 14.84 -16.09 -1.75
N LYS A 138 14.18 -16.76 -0.83
CA LYS A 138 14.06 -18.22 -0.85
C LYS A 138 12.99 -18.65 -1.85
N SER A 139 13.20 -19.77 -2.52
CA SER A 139 12.14 -20.43 -3.32
C SER A 139 10.98 -20.83 -2.40
N SER A 140 9.75 -20.73 -2.91
CA SER A 140 8.56 -21.04 -2.13
C SER A 140 7.46 -21.60 -3.05
N THR A 141 6.71 -22.56 -2.51
CA THR A 141 5.49 -23.11 -3.12
C THR A 141 4.21 -22.45 -2.57
N LEU A 142 4.36 -21.43 -1.71
CA LEU A 142 3.24 -20.73 -1.10
C LEU A 142 2.42 -19.99 -2.18
N LYS A 143 1.10 -19.97 -2.01
CA LYS A 143 0.18 -19.23 -2.87
C LYS A 143 0.49 -17.72 -2.83
N PRO A 144 0.26 -16.98 -3.92
CA PRO A 144 0.37 -15.52 -3.91
C PRO A 144 -0.55 -14.89 -2.86
N LEU A 145 -0.05 -13.84 -2.18
CA LEU A 145 -0.84 -13.09 -1.22
C LEU A 145 -1.78 -12.12 -1.93
N ASP A 146 -3.00 -12.01 -1.41
CA ASP A 146 -3.94 -10.96 -1.80
C ASP A 146 -3.77 -9.74 -0.87
N PHE A 147 -3.05 -8.72 -1.35
CA PHE A 147 -2.78 -7.50 -0.60
C PHE A 147 -4.01 -6.61 -0.36
N ASP A 148 -5.13 -6.90 -1.00
CA ASP A 148 -6.36 -6.15 -0.82
C ASP A 148 -7.16 -6.64 0.40
N THR A 149 -6.94 -7.88 0.82
CA THR A 149 -7.66 -8.51 1.93
C THR A 149 -6.87 -8.61 3.23
N ILE A 150 -5.57 -8.29 3.21
CA ILE A 150 -4.70 -8.39 4.38
C ILE A 150 -4.08 -7.05 4.75
N ILE A 151 -3.81 -6.84 6.03
CA ILE A 151 -3.00 -5.73 6.55
C ILE A 151 -1.67 -6.20 7.14
N ARG A 152 -1.55 -7.49 7.45
CA ARG A 152 -0.37 -8.13 8.03
C ARG A 152 -0.01 -9.37 7.22
N VAL A 153 1.30 -9.59 6.99
CA VAL A 153 1.82 -10.78 6.32
C VAL A 153 2.35 -11.77 7.36
N PRO A 154 2.03 -13.08 7.25
CA PRO A 154 2.63 -14.11 8.10
C PRO A 154 4.16 -14.14 7.96
N LYS A 155 4.88 -14.39 9.06
CA LYS A 155 6.35 -14.44 9.09
C LYS A 155 6.95 -15.43 8.08
N SER A 156 6.24 -16.53 7.79
CA SER A 156 6.63 -17.56 6.82
C SER A 156 6.83 -17.03 5.39
N TYR A 157 6.13 -15.94 5.01
CA TYR A 157 6.21 -15.35 3.68
C TYR A 157 7.38 -14.39 3.51
N LEU A 158 7.84 -13.70 4.56
CA LEU A 158 8.70 -12.50 4.49
C LEU A 158 9.99 -12.68 3.67
N LYS A 159 10.59 -13.87 3.68
CA LYS A 159 11.85 -14.17 2.96
C LYS A 159 11.62 -14.91 1.63
N THR A 160 10.38 -15.04 1.18
CA THR A 160 10.03 -15.82 -0.01
C THR A 160 10.02 -14.99 -1.28
N ARG A 161 10.22 -15.67 -2.42
CA ARG A 161 10.12 -15.05 -3.74
C ARG A 161 8.71 -14.55 -4.04
N THR A 162 7.69 -15.31 -3.64
CA THR A 162 6.27 -14.94 -3.79
C THR A 162 5.97 -13.61 -3.12
N TYR A 163 6.49 -13.40 -1.92
CA TYR A 163 6.37 -12.14 -1.19
C TYR A 163 7.06 -10.98 -1.92
N GLN A 164 8.34 -11.15 -2.31
CA GLN A 164 9.06 -10.09 -3.03
C GLN A 164 8.38 -9.71 -4.34
N ASP A 165 7.90 -10.69 -5.11
CA ASP A 165 7.18 -10.46 -6.36
C ASP A 165 5.93 -9.63 -6.13
N GLY A 166 5.11 -10.01 -5.14
CA GLY A 166 3.90 -9.29 -4.79
C GLY A 166 4.17 -7.85 -4.31
N ILE A 167 5.13 -7.66 -3.40
CA ILE A 167 5.54 -6.32 -2.93
C ILE A 167 6.06 -5.48 -4.10
N GLY A 168 6.89 -6.05 -4.97
CA GLY A 168 7.42 -5.35 -6.15
C GLY A 168 6.33 -4.88 -7.11
N GLU A 169 5.33 -5.72 -7.37
CA GLU A 169 4.15 -5.38 -8.18
C GLU A 169 3.36 -4.23 -7.54
N GLN A 170 3.10 -4.30 -6.23
CA GLN A 170 2.37 -3.26 -5.49
C GLN A 170 3.09 -1.91 -5.51
N VAL A 171 4.39 -1.90 -5.26
CA VAL A 171 5.18 -0.66 -5.27
C VAL A 171 5.24 -0.07 -6.67
N GLN A 172 5.45 -0.89 -7.71
CA GLN A 172 5.45 -0.45 -9.09
C GLN A 172 4.10 0.14 -9.49
N GLU A 173 3.01 -0.49 -9.10
CA GLU A 173 1.65 -0.01 -9.32
C GLU A 173 1.43 1.36 -8.70
N LEU A 174 1.65 1.48 -7.38
CA LEU A 174 1.38 2.71 -6.63
C LEU A 174 2.28 3.88 -7.07
N LEU A 175 3.54 3.61 -7.41
CA LEU A 175 4.42 4.63 -7.99
C LEU A 175 3.96 5.05 -9.39
N SER A 176 3.47 4.11 -10.21
CA SER A 176 2.92 4.43 -11.54
C SER A 176 1.69 5.33 -11.45
N GLU A 177 0.78 5.00 -10.53
CA GLU A 177 -0.42 5.82 -10.24
C GLU A 177 -0.02 7.21 -9.74
N PHE A 178 0.94 7.31 -8.81
CA PHE A 178 1.44 8.58 -8.31
C PHE A 178 2.04 9.45 -9.41
N PHE A 179 2.90 8.92 -10.26
CA PHE A 179 3.47 9.68 -11.36
C PHE A 179 2.48 9.95 -12.49
N GLY A 180 1.52 9.04 -12.72
CA GLY A 180 0.43 9.25 -13.67
C GLY A 180 -0.44 10.46 -13.30
N LEU A 181 -0.72 10.62 -11.99
CA LEU A 181 -1.48 11.77 -11.46
C LEU A 181 -0.82 13.12 -11.81
N TRP A 182 0.49 13.20 -11.75
CA TRP A 182 1.27 14.42 -11.99
C TRP A 182 1.86 14.51 -13.41
N SER A 183 1.49 13.58 -14.31
CA SER A 183 2.11 13.42 -15.64
C SER A 183 2.07 14.66 -16.53
N LYS A 184 1.06 15.52 -16.35
CA LYS A 184 0.86 16.77 -17.10
C LYS A 184 1.46 18.00 -16.41
N ASN A 185 1.93 17.85 -15.17
CA ASN A 185 2.41 19.00 -14.41
C ASN A 185 3.74 19.52 -14.98
N ILE A 186 3.85 20.85 -15.14
CA ILE A 186 5.05 21.52 -15.68
C ILE A 186 6.30 21.25 -14.82
N ALA A 187 6.12 21.02 -13.49
CA ALA A 187 7.19 20.68 -12.55
C ALA A 187 7.42 19.16 -12.42
N PHE A 188 6.90 18.35 -13.35
CA PHE A 188 7.10 16.90 -13.33
C PHE A 188 8.58 16.47 -13.35
N PRO A 189 9.48 17.10 -14.13
CA PRO A 189 10.91 16.75 -14.11
C PRO A 189 11.53 16.87 -12.72
N GLU A 190 11.21 17.95 -12.00
CA GLU A 190 11.70 18.22 -10.65
C GLU A 190 11.14 17.24 -9.62
N LEU A 191 9.88 16.87 -9.77
CA LEU A 191 9.24 15.85 -8.95
C LEU A 191 9.85 14.45 -9.18
N ALA A 192 10.13 14.11 -10.42
CA ALA A 192 10.59 12.79 -10.82
C ALA A 192 12.09 12.56 -10.54
N LEU A 193 12.93 13.59 -10.66
CA LEU A 193 14.38 13.49 -10.59
C LEU A 193 14.89 12.77 -9.33
N PRO A 194 14.52 13.16 -8.10
CA PRO A 194 15.01 12.50 -6.88
C PRO A 194 14.62 11.02 -6.84
N VAL A 195 13.40 10.69 -7.23
CA VAL A 195 12.89 9.31 -7.21
C VAL A 195 13.60 8.46 -8.27
N VAL A 196 13.81 8.99 -9.48
CA VAL A 196 14.55 8.29 -10.55
C VAL A 196 15.99 8.01 -10.12
N VAL A 197 16.65 8.97 -9.45
CA VAL A 197 18.02 8.78 -8.93
C VAL A 197 18.03 7.66 -7.87
N MET A 198 17.10 7.69 -6.92
CA MET A 198 17.00 6.66 -5.87
C MET A 198 16.71 5.27 -6.46
N LEU A 199 15.76 5.15 -7.39
CA LEU A 199 15.42 3.88 -8.04
C LEU A 199 16.58 3.33 -8.89
N LYS A 200 17.32 4.18 -9.62
CA LYS A 200 18.52 3.77 -10.36
C LYS A 200 19.61 3.27 -9.43
N ARG A 201 19.81 3.93 -8.27
CA ARG A 201 20.77 3.49 -7.25
C ARG A 201 20.37 2.13 -6.71
N TRP A 202 19.11 1.98 -6.32
CA TRP A 202 18.56 0.70 -5.83
C TRP A 202 18.76 -0.42 -6.87
N LEU A 203 18.43 -0.18 -8.15
CA LEU A 203 18.65 -1.16 -9.23
C LEU A 203 20.12 -1.55 -9.39
N LYS A 204 21.05 -0.60 -9.23
CA LYS A 204 22.49 -0.87 -9.25
C LYS A 204 22.89 -1.79 -8.08
N ASP A 205 22.38 -1.50 -6.89
CA ASP A 205 22.70 -2.26 -5.68
C ASP A 205 22.16 -3.69 -5.76
N VAL A 206 20.87 -3.87 -6.14
CA VAL A 206 20.24 -5.21 -6.20
C VAL A 206 20.72 -6.08 -7.38
N ASN A 207 21.26 -5.47 -8.45
CA ASN A 207 21.86 -6.16 -9.58
C ASN A 207 23.39 -6.33 -9.42
N SER A 208 23.94 -6.05 -8.23
CA SER A 208 25.37 -6.23 -7.96
C SER A 208 25.81 -7.67 -8.23
N ARG A 209 26.98 -7.82 -8.86
CA ARG A 209 27.61 -9.12 -9.15
C ARG A 209 28.36 -9.68 -7.95
N THR A 210 28.53 -8.92 -6.89
CA THR A 210 29.23 -9.36 -5.68
C THR A 210 28.53 -10.59 -5.09
N PRO A 211 29.26 -11.67 -4.77
CA PRO A 211 28.69 -12.83 -4.13
C PRO A 211 27.96 -12.45 -2.82
N GLY A 212 26.73 -12.91 -2.64
CA GLY A 212 25.92 -12.59 -1.47
C GLY A 212 25.19 -11.25 -1.52
N ALA A 213 25.53 -10.35 -2.44
CA ALA A 213 24.82 -9.07 -2.62
C ALA A 213 23.67 -9.18 -3.63
N GLY A 214 22.68 -8.31 -3.44
CA GLY A 214 21.52 -8.16 -4.33
C GLY A 214 20.45 -9.22 -4.17
N ASN A 215 19.25 -8.89 -4.65
CA ASN A 215 18.08 -9.76 -4.52
C ASN A 215 17.97 -10.82 -5.63
N LYS A 216 18.71 -10.70 -6.73
CA LYS A 216 18.67 -11.61 -7.90
C LYS A 216 17.26 -11.86 -8.46
N ASN A 217 16.27 -11.04 -8.10
CA ASN A 217 14.90 -11.16 -8.56
C ASN A 217 14.70 -10.38 -9.86
N GLN A 218 14.89 -11.06 -10.99
CA GLN A 218 14.78 -10.43 -12.31
C GLN A 218 13.39 -9.84 -12.60
N LYS A 219 12.32 -10.44 -12.05
CA LYS A 219 10.95 -9.96 -12.24
C LYS A 219 10.78 -8.57 -11.63
N VAL A 220 11.07 -8.42 -10.34
CA VAL A 220 10.96 -7.15 -9.63
C VAL A 220 11.90 -6.10 -10.23
N ASN A 221 13.16 -6.49 -10.48
CA ASN A 221 14.15 -5.56 -11.04
C ASN A 221 13.73 -5.07 -12.43
N GLY A 222 13.15 -5.95 -13.27
CA GLY A 222 12.62 -5.59 -14.58
C GLY A 222 11.43 -4.63 -14.50
N LEU A 223 10.48 -4.86 -13.56
CA LEU A 223 9.34 -3.97 -13.32
C LEU A 223 9.79 -2.56 -12.92
N ILE A 224 10.74 -2.45 -11.99
CA ILE A 224 11.25 -1.15 -11.54
C ILE A 224 12.09 -0.46 -12.64
N ALA A 225 12.88 -1.21 -13.41
CA ALA A 225 13.64 -0.66 -14.54
C ALA A 225 12.71 -0.09 -15.61
N LEU A 226 11.63 -0.81 -15.95
CA LEU A 226 10.60 -0.34 -16.88
C LEU A 226 9.92 0.94 -16.37
N LEU A 227 9.56 0.98 -15.09
CA LEU A 227 8.98 2.18 -14.47
C LEU A 227 9.92 3.38 -14.60
N VAL A 228 11.21 3.22 -14.27
CA VAL A 228 12.23 4.28 -14.40
C VAL A 228 12.33 4.77 -15.86
N GLN A 229 12.28 3.86 -16.83
CA GLN A 229 12.29 4.22 -18.26
C GLN A 229 11.06 5.05 -18.63
N LYS A 230 9.86 4.66 -18.17
CA LYS A 230 8.59 5.38 -18.47
C LYS A 230 8.53 6.75 -17.81
N ILE A 231 8.98 6.87 -16.57
CA ILE A 231 9.12 8.16 -15.88
C ILE A 231 10.11 9.06 -16.67
N GLY A 232 11.26 8.52 -17.06
CA GLY A 232 12.26 9.25 -17.85
C GLY A 232 11.74 9.71 -19.22
N ALA A 233 10.92 8.90 -19.89
CA ALA A 233 10.26 9.30 -21.13
C ALA A 233 9.28 10.46 -20.91
N ASN A 234 8.52 10.44 -19.79
CA ASN A 234 7.61 11.54 -19.45
C ASN A 234 8.37 12.82 -19.06
N VAL A 235 9.50 12.71 -18.37
CA VAL A 235 10.39 13.85 -18.08
C VAL A 235 10.77 14.56 -19.36
N LYS A 236 11.32 13.82 -20.34
CA LYS A 236 11.69 14.39 -21.65
C LYS A 236 10.50 15.02 -22.38
N PHE A 237 9.35 14.34 -22.35
CA PHE A 237 8.12 14.87 -22.95
C PHE A 237 7.72 16.23 -22.36
N ILE A 238 7.75 16.37 -21.03
CA ILE A 238 7.43 17.63 -20.35
C ILE A 238 8.50 18.69 -20.63
N GLU A 239 9.78 18.36 -20.63
CA GLU A 239 10.87 19.28 -20.98
C GLU A 239 10.72 19.82 -22.39
N ASP A 240 10.40 18.96 -23.38
CA ASP A 240 10.16 19.36 -24.78
C ASP A 240 8.93 20.28 -24.92
N LYS A 241 7.88 20.07 -24.12
CA LYS A 241 6.71 20.94 -24.10
C LYS A 241 7.01 22.24 -23.38
N ARG A 242 7.72 22.19 -22.25
CA ARG A 242 8.12 23.35 -21.45
C ARG A 242 9.06 24.30 -22.20
N SER A 243 9.95 23.77 -23.05
CA SER A 243 10.84 24.61 -23.86
C SER A 243 10.13 25.52 -24.87
N LYS A 244 8.85 25.26 -25.16
CA LYS A 244 8.01 26.03 -26.09
C LYS A 244 7.05 27.01 -25.40
N VAL A 245 7.18 27.18 -24.10
CA VAL A 245 6.31 28.03 -23.28
C VAL A 245 6.89 29.44 -23.20
N ASP A 246 6.06 30.46 -23.46
CA ASP A 246 6.45 31.87 -23.44
C ASP A 246 6.14 32.60 -22.13
N PHE A 247 5.60 31.89 -21.11
CA PHE A 247 5.26 32.50 -19.81
C PHE A 247 6.30 32.17 -18.73
N ALA A 248 6.49 33.12 -17.81
CA ALA A 248 7.40 32.93 -16.66
C ALA A 248 6.70 32.13 -15.52
N PRO A 249 7.49 31.47 -14.62
CA PRO A 249 6.96 30.64 -13.54
C PRO A 249 6.01 31.36 -12.55
N ASN A 250 6.07 32.69 -12.46
CA ASN A 250 5.17 33.52 -11.65
C ASN A 250 3.77 33.66 -12.24
N ASN A 251 3.58 33.35 -13.52
CA ASN A 251 2.28 33.34 -14.16
C ASN A 251 1.48 32.08 -13.77
N ARG A 252 0.79 32.14 -12.62
CA ARG A 252 0.01 31.01 -12.09
C ARG A 252 -1.04 30.48 -13.06
N LYS A 253 -1.70 31.38 -13.82
CA LYS A 253 -2.70 30.96 -14.82
C LYS A 253 -2.06 30.12 -15.91
N GLY A 254 -0.94 30.56 -16.49
CA GLY A 254 -0.20 29.80 -17.49
C GLY A 254 0.31 28.46 -16.96
N VAL A 255 0.80 28.43 -15.73
CA VAL A 255 1.24 27.18 -15.08
C VAL A 255 0.08 26.20 -14.88
N THR A 256 -1.10 26.69 -14.46
CA THR A 256 -2.28 25.85 -14.25
C THR A 256 -2.85 25.32 -15.57
N SER A 257 -2.87 26.15 -16.62
CA SER A 257 -3.39 25.75 -17.94
C SER A 257 -2.35 24.99 -18.80
N PHE A 258 -1.15 24.71 -18.26
CA PHE A 258 -0.14 23.95 -18.99
C PHE A 258 -0.64 22.54 -19.32
N LEU A 259 -0.73 22.23 -20.62
CA LEU A 259 -1.23 20.95 -21.15
C LEU A 259 -2.70 20.61 -20.76
N ASP A 260 -3.55 21.63 -20.54
CA ASP A 260 -4.99 21.38 -20.29
C ASP A 260 -5.67 20.68 -21.47
N ASP A 261 -5.30 21.03 -22.69
CA ASP A 261 -5.83 20.44 -23.93
C ASP A 261 -5.39 18.98 -24.15
N LEU A 262 -4.39 18.49 -23.38
CA LEU A 262 -3.88 17.15 -23.53
C LEU A 262 -4.57 16.21 -22.53
N GLU A 263 -5.12 15.10 -23.00
CA GLU A 263 -5.56 14.00 -22.14
C GLU A 263 -4.34 13.36 -21.46
N TRP A 264 -4.44 13.11 -20.16
CA TRP A 264 -3.33 12.52 -19.38
C TRP A 264 -2.89 11.13 -19.92
N GLU A 265 -3.82 10.39 -20.54
CA GLU A 265 -3.58 9.08 -21.15
C GLU A 265 -2.63 9.16 -22.35
N LYS A 266 -2.53 10.31 -23.01
CA LYS A 266 -1.62 10.55 -24.13
C LYS A 266 -0.21 10.87 -23.69
N THR A 267 0.05 11.05 -22.40
CA THR A 267 1.40 11.21 -21.87
C THR A 267 2.14 9.85 -21.85
N PRO A 268 3.47 9.80 -21.94
CA PRO A 268 4.21 8.53 -21.95
C PRO A 268 3.95 7.64 -20.74
N ILE A 269 3.81 8.22 -19.54
CA ILE A 269 3.48 7.45 -18.34
C ILE A 269 1.98 7.16 -18.25
N GLY A 270 1.13 8.03 -18.76
CA GLY A 270 -0.32 7.82 -18.82
C GLY A 270 -0.68 6.62 -19.71
N ALA A 271 -0.14 6.55 -20.92
CA ALA A 271 -0.33 5.41 -21.82
C ALA A 271 0.16 4.09 -21.20
N PHE A 272 1.30 4.12 -20.50
CA PHE A 272 1.80 2.98 -19.76
C PHE A 272 0.82 2.56 -18.66
N LEU A 273 0.29 3.50 -17.88
CA LEU A 273 -0.63 3.24 -16.79
C LEU A 273 -1.96 2.66 -17.27
N VAL A 274 -2.51 3.15 -18.39
CA VAL A 274 -3.72 2.58 -19.02
C VAL A 274 -3.49 1.12 -19.39
N GLY A 275 -2.34 0.80 -19.99
CA GLY A 275 -1.98 -0.58 -20.29
C GLY A 275 -1.87 -1.46 -19.04
N GLN A 276 -1.23 -0.94 -17.98
CA GLN A 276 -1.12 -1.65 -16.70
C GLN A 276 -2.48 -1.88 -16.01
N ARG A 277 -3.39 -0.91 -16.06
CA ARG A 277 -4.74 -1.05 -15.50
C ARG A 277 -5.54 -2.13 -16.24
N LYS A 278 -5.45 -2.18 -17.56
CA LYS A 278 -6.11 -3.25 -18.36
C LYS A 278 -5.60 -4.64 -17.99
N VAL A 279 -4.28 -4.81 -17.93
CA VAL A 279 -3.68 -6.11 -17.55
C VAL A 279 -4.08 -6.52 -16.12
N ARG A 280 -4.14 -5.57 -15.19
CA ARG A 280 -4.61 -5.86 -13.82
C ARG A 280 -6.09 -6.24 -13.77
N GLU A 281 -6.92 -5.55 -14.51
CA GLU A 281 -8.35 -5.85 -14.60
C GLU A 281 -8.60 -7.24 -15.19
N GLU A 282 -7.89 -7.60 -16.23
CA GLU A 282 -7.94 -8.95 -16.81
C GLU A 282 -7.47 -10.01 -15.82
N LYS A 283 -6.34 -9.77 -15.13
CA LYS A 283 -5.81 -10.66 -14.08
C LYS A 283 -6.80 -10.81 -12.91
N ALA A 284 -7.43 -9.72 -12.48
CA ALA A 284 -8.44 -9.74 -11.41
C ALA A 284 -9.67 -10.56 -11.81
N LYS A 285 -10.16 -10.42 -13.05
CA LYS A 285 -11.27 -11.23 -13.57
C LYS A 285 -10.93 -12.72 -13.60
N VAL A 286 -9.72 -13.09 -14.04
CA VAL A 286 -9.26 -14.48 -14.05
C VAL A 286 -9.16 -15.04 -12.63
N MET A 287 -8.62 -14.27 -11.69
CA MET A 287 -8.53 -14.70 -10.29
C MET A 287 -9.91 -14.83 -9.63
N GLU A 288 -10.83 -13.93 -9.92
CA GLU A 288 -12.20 -13.99 -9.40
C GLU A 288 -12.95 -15.23 -9.95
N ALA A 289 -12.77 -15.53 -11.25
CA ALA A 289 -13.34 -16.75 -11.86
C ALA A 289 -12.77 -18.01 -11.20
N ALA A 290 -11.44 -18.08 -11.04
CA ALA A 290 -10.79 -19.22 -10.40
C ALA A 290 -11.22 -19.40 -8.92
N ARG A 291 -11.46 -18.30 -8.20
CA ARG A 291 -11.97 -18.35 -6.82
C ARG A 291 -13.40 -18.89 -6.77
N LYS A 292 -14.28 -18.45 -7.67
CA LYS A 292 -15.65 -18.98 -7.77
C LYS A 292 -15.67 -20.46 -8.08
N GLU A 293 -14.84 -20.91 -9.02
CA GLU A 293 -14.69 -22.34 -9.34
C GLU A 293 -14.19 -23.17 -8.15
N GLU A 294 -13.23 -22.62 -7.37
CA GLU A 294 -12.73 -23.28 -6.16
C GLU A 294 -13.80 -23.34 -5.05
N GLU A 295 -14.59 -22.28 -4.88
CA GLU A 295 -15.72 -22.24 -3.93
C GLU A 295 -16.82 -23.24 -4.32
N GLU A 296 -17.21 -23.28 -5.61
CA GLU A 296 -18.19 -24.26 -6.11
C GLU A 296 -17.70 -25.71 -5.96
N ARG A 297 -16.41 -25.97 -6.18
CA ARG A 297 -15.82 -27.29 -5.97
C ARG A 297 -15.88 -27.69 -4.50
N LYS A 298 -15.52 -26.82 -3.58
CA LYS A 298 -15.60 -27.06 -2.13
C LYS A 298 -17.02 -27.30 -1.66
N GLU A 299 -18.00 -26.59 -2.23
CA GLU A 299 -19.41 -26.80 -1.91
C GLU A 299 -19.92 -28.17 -2.41
N LYS A 300 -19.49 -28.60 -3.61
CA LYS A 300 -19.81 -29.94 -4.14
C LYS A 300 -19.19 -31.03 -3.29
N GLU A 301 -17.88 -30.91 -2.94
CA GLU A 301 -17.19 -31.85 -2.06
C GLU A 301 -17.86 -31.95 -0.67
N LYS A 302 -18.33 -30.79 -0.11
CA LYS A 302 -19.09 -30.79 1.16
C LYS A 302 -20.46 -31.44 1.03
N LYS A 303 -21.15 -31.32 -0.10
CA LYS A 303 -22.44 -32.00 -0.35
C LYS A 303 -22.25 -33.51 -0.52
N GLU A 304 -21.26 -33.91 -1.30
CA GLU A 304 -20.94 -35.33 -1.50
C GLU A 304 -20.50 -36.01 -0.21
N SER A 305 -19.76 -35.30 0.66
CA SER A 305 -19.35 -35.83 1.98
C SER A 305 -20.53 -35.92 2.96
N LYS A 306 -21.54 -35.03 2.83
CA LYS A 306 -22.79 -35.13 3.63
C LYS A 306 -23.70 -36.24 3.15
N ASP A 307 -23.85 -36.42 1.81
CA ASP A 307 -24.64 -37.50 1.22
C ASP A 307 -24.03 -38.87 1.52
N SER A 308 -22.68 -38.99 1.47
CA SER A 308 -22.01 -40.24 1.84
C SER A 308 -22.14 -40.57 3.34
N LYS A 309 -22.15 -39.57 4.22
CA LYS A 309 -22.44 -39.77 5.66
C LYS A 309 -23.90 -40.10 5.92
N ALA A 310 -24.83 -39.59 5.15
CA ALA A 310 -26.25 -39.94 5.27
C ALA A 310 -26.56 -41.37 4.82
N ILE A 311 -25.85 -41.89 3.81
CA ILE A 311 -25.99 -43.27 3.30
C ILE A 311 -25.42 -44.29 4.30
N VAL A 312 -24.40 -43.93 5.10
CA VAL A 312 -23.80 -44.82 6.14
C VAL A 312 -24.62 -44.82 7.42
N ALA A 313 -25.47 -43.81 7.65
CA ALA A 313 -26.31 -43.70 8.86
C ALA A 313 -27.64 -44.48 8.81
N ASP A 314 -27.99 -45.09 7.64
CA ASP A 314 -29.24 -45.82 7.47
C ASP A 314 -29.09 -47.35 7.74
N ASP A 315 -27.90 -47.84 8.12
CA ASP A 315 -27.63 -49.26 8.32
C ASP A 315 -27.25 -49.66 9.77
N ASP A 316 -27.26 -48.71 10.75
CA ASP A 316 -27.02 -49.03 12.17
C ASP A 316 -28.02 -48.28 13.08
N GLU A 317 -29.29 -48.73 13.17
CA GLU A 317 -30.13 -48.52 14.35
C GLU A 317 -29.80 -49.63 15.36
N GLU A 318 -28.95 -49.31 16.36
CA GLU A 318 -29.15 -49.66 17.77
C GLU A 318 -27.90 -49.27 18.58
N ASP A 319 -28.23 -48.45 19.59
CA ASP A 319 -27.52 -48.29 20.88
C ASP A 319 -26.43 -47.24 21.04
N SER A 320 -26.78 -46.37 21.95
CA SER A 320 -26.01 -45.54 22.90
C SER A 320 -25.87 -44.05 22.60
N ALA A 321 -26.64 -43.32 23.43
CA ALA A 321 -26.44 -41.91 23.76
C ALA A 321 -25.05 -41.62 24.32
N SER A 322 -24.32 -40.71 23.70
CA SER A 322 -23.38 -39.86 24.43
C SER A 322 -23.27 -38.52 23.67
N GLU A 323 -23.72 -37.49 24.40
CA GLU A 323 -23.51 -36.08 24.06
C GLU A 323 -22.03 -35.80 24.01
N ASP A 324 -21.52 -35.36 22.84
CA ASP A 324 -20.29 -34.63 22.73
C ASP A 324 -20.57 -33.32 21.94
N GLU A 325 -20.80 -32.26 22.70
CA GLU A 325 -20.68 -30.89 22.21
C GLU A 325 -19.23 -30.63 21.82
N ALA A 326 -18.94 -30.66 20.51
CA ALA A 326 -17.69 -30.14 19.99
C ALA A 326 -17.84 -28.61 19.83
N GLU A 327 -17.36 -27.89 20.81
CA GLU A 327 -17.04 -26.47 20.71
C GLU A 327 -15.96 -26.30 19.65
N ASP A 328 -16.30 -25.61 18.55
CA ASP A 328 -15.34 -25.04 17.62
C ASP A 328 -14.57 -23.91 18.35
N GLU A 329 -13.52 -24.25 19.05
CA GLU A 329 -12.52 -23.30 19.50
C GLU A 329 -11.70 -22.85 18.28
N ASP A 330 -12.04 -21.65 17.76
CA ASP A 330 -11.11 -20.84 16.95
C ASP A 330 -9.89 -20.52 17.84
N GLU A 331 -8.87 -21.36 17.81
CA GLU A 331 -7.55 -21.05 18.37
C GLU A 331 -6.94 -19.90 17.56
N ASP A 332 -7.25 -18.66 17.97
CA ASP A 332 -6.40 -17.50 17.72
C ASP A 332 -5.06 -17.76 18.44
N GLU A 333 -4.10 -18.36 17.73
CA GLU A 333 -2.71 -18.42 18.16
C GLU A 333 -2.17 -16.98 18.27
N ASP A 334 -2.29 -16.39 19.45
CA ASP A 334 -1.54 -15.22 19.91
C ASP A 334 -0.05 -15.60 20.02
N GLU A 335 0.64 -15.73 18.87
CA GLU A 335 2.10 -15.78 18.85
C GLU A 335 2.67 -14.45 19.37
N GLU A 336 3.24 -14.50 20.56
CA GLU A 336 4.02 -13.44 21.19
C GLU A 336 4.99 -12.80 20.19
N MET A 337 4.84 -11.47 20.01
CA MET A 337 5.83 -10.67 19.32
C MET A 337 7.10 -10.59 20.18
N ALA A 338 7.99 -11.55 20.06
CA ALA A 338 9.35 -11.41 20.57
C ALA A 338 10.05 -10.33 19.75
N MET A 339 10.34 -9.19 20.38
CA MET A 339 11.36 -8.26 19.89
C MET A 339 12.71 -8.95 20.10
N ASP A 340 13.32 -9.38 18.98
CA ASP A 340 14.74 -9.72 18.94
C ASP A 340 15.52 -8.39 19.12
N GLY A 341 15.85 -8.07 20.35
CA GLY A 341 16.87 -7.11 20.71
C GLY A 341 18.22 -7.78 20.47
N GLU A 342 18.83 -7.56 19.32
CA GLU A 342 20.26 -7.76 19.14
C GLU A 342 20.98 -6.67 19.95
N ASP A 343 21.36 -7.00 21.18
CA ASP A 343 22.40 -6.29 21.93
C ASP A 343 23.75 -6.59 21.26
N ASP A 344 24.15 -5.71 20.34
CA ASP A 344 25.54 -5.61 19.89
C ASP A 344 26.33 -4.91 21.01
N ASP A 345 26.83 -5.72 21.94
CA ASP A 345 27.83 -5.35 22.96
C ASP A 345 29.21 -5.28 22.26
N GLU A 346 29.47 -4.19 21.51
CA GLU A 346 30.83 -3.85 21.11
C GLU A 346 31.55 -3.16 22.29
N SER A 347 32.32 -3.95 23.01
CA SER A 347 33.29 -3.46 23.99
C SER A 347 34.45 -2.79 23.24
N ASP A 348 34.41 -1.46 23.14
CA ASP A 348 35.58 -0.67 22.77
C ASP A 348 36.58 -0.66 23.92
N GLY A 349 37.68 -1.38 23.73
CA GLY A 349 38.86 -1.29 24.56
C GLY A 349 39.58 0.05 24.37
N ASP A 350 39.57 0.87 25.40
CA ASP A 350 40.41 2.07 25.53
C ASP A 350 41.88 1.70 25.50
N GLU A 351 42.57 1.91 24.37
CA GLU A 351 44.01 2.02 24.32
C GLU A 351 44.41 3.48 24.56
N VAL A 352 44.86 3.71 25.78
CA VAL A 352 45.52 4.96 26.20
C VAL A 352 46.92 5.03 25.54
N MET A 353 47.12 5.91 24.59
CA MET A 353 48.48 6.27 24.10
C MET A 353 49.00 7.46 24.92
N GLU A 354 49.99 7.22 25.78
CA GLU A 354 50.89 8.20 26.35
C GLU A 354 51.78 8.77 25.25
N PHE A 355 51.83 10.09 25.14
CA PHE A 355 52.87 10.83 24.41
C PHE A 355 53.80 11.51 25.40
N GLU A 356 55.11 11.18 25.29
CA GLU A 356 56.23 12.00 25.70
C GLU A 356 56.49 13.11 24.67
#